data_e3a34610db074fd3423b1a48822718c5
#
_entry.id   e3a34610db074fd3423b1a48822718c5
#
_cell.length_a   1.000
_cell.length_b   1.000
_cell.length_c   1.000
_cell.angle_alpha   90.00
_cell.angle_beta   90.00
_cell.angle_gamma   90.00
#
_symmetry.space_group_name_H-M   'P 1'
#
loop_
_entity.id
_entity.type
_entity.pdbx_description
1 polymer ?
#
loop_
_entity_poly.entity_id
_entity_poly.type
_entity_poly.pdbx_seq_one_letter_code
_entity_poly.pdbx_strand_id
1 'polypeptide(L)'
;DVSLIGPYELLENAKKTQMTFNLVFGAVAGISLLVGGIGIMNIMLASVTERTREIGVRRAIGATRKHILWQFLVETSVLSAIGGILGVALGVGGSLLVGWGVAKLPNAPVIGSWFPSDVNLPTHVTVWSILLSFAVATITGLVFGLYPARKASMQDPIVALRHD
;
A
#
# COMPACT_ATOMS: atom_id res chain seq x y z
N ASP A 1 -21.66 15.76 42.99
CA ASP A 1 -21.09 14.42 42.84
C ASP A 1 -19.89 14.52 41.90
N VAL A 2 -18.72 14.76 42.51
CA VAL A 2 -17.45 14.60 41.76
C VAL A 2 -17.20 13.11 41.73
N SER A 3 -17.61 12.47 40.65
CA SER A 3 -17.21 11.09 40.36
C SER A 3 -15.68 11.07 40.28
N LEU A 4 -15.04 10.49 41.29
CA LEU A 4 -13.62 10.19 41.27
C LEU A 4 -13.42 9.18 40.15
N ILE A 5 -13.18 9.67 38.94
CA ILE A 5 -12.80 8.85 37.81
C ILE A 5 -11.46 8.24 38.21
N GLY A 6 -11.47 6.98 38.57
CA GLY A 6 -10.27 6.28 39.03
C GLY A 6 -9.23 6.26 37.90
N PRO A 7 -7.93 6.26 38.20
CA PRO A 7 -6.85 6.21 37.18
C PRO A 7 -7.04 5.07 36.18
N TYR A 8 -7.71 3.99 36.57
CA TYR A 8 -8.03 2.83 35.74
C TYR A 8 -9.06 3.13 34.65
N GLU A 9 -10.10 3.94 34.94
CA GLU A 9 -11.11 4.34 33.95
C GLU A 9 -10.53 5.28 32.89
N LEU A 10 -9.61 6.16 33.27
CA LEU A 10 -8.89 7.02 32.34
C LEU A 10 -8.02 6.20 31.39
N LEU A 11 -7.30 5.21 31.92
CA LEU A 11 -6.49 4.31 31.11
C LEU A 11 -7.34 3.44 30.17
N GLU A 12 -8.49 2.96 30.65
CA GLU A 12 -9.40 2.16 29.82
C GLU A 12 -10.01 2.99 28.70
N ASN A 13 -10.45 4.21 28.99
CA ASN A 13 -10.98 5.12 27.98
C ASN A 13 -9.91 5.54 26.97
N ALA A 14 -8.67 5.78 27.39
CA ALA A 14 -7.55 6.06 26.51
C ALA A 14 -7.26 4.87 25.57
N LYS A 15 -7.26 3.63 26.09
CA LYS A 15 -7.10 2.42 25.28
C LYS A 15 -8.23 2.23 24.28
N LYS A 16 -9.49 2.43 24.69
CA LYS A 16 -10.66 2.33 23.79
C LYS A 16 -10.56 3.37 22.67
N THR A 17 -10.20 4.60 22.98
CA THR A 17 -10.01 5.66 22.01
C THR A 17 -8.90 5.32 21.03
N GLN A 18 -7.75 4.85 21.51
CA GLN A 18 -6.64 4.41 20.66
C GLN A 18 -7.03 3.24 19.75
N MET A 19 -7.78 2.25 20.28
CA MET A 19 -8.25 1.12 19.49
C MET A 19 -9.20 1.57 18.36
N THR A 20 -10.10 2.54 18.66
CA THR A 20 -11.01 3.13 17.67
C THR A 20 -10.22 3.84 16.56
N PHE A 21 -9.23 4.67 16.90
CA PHE A 21 -8.38 5.31 15.90
C PHE A 21 -7.62 4.30 15.04
N ASN A 22 -7.03 3.27 15.66
CA ASN A 22 -6.32 2.23 14.92
C ASN A 22 -7.25 1.48 13.94
N LEU A 23 -8.49 1.23 14.35
CA LEU A 23 -9.48 0.59 13.48
C LEU A 23 -9.86 1.50 12.30
N VAL A 24 -10.12 2.77 12.55
CA VAL A 24 -10.47 3.74 11.50
C VAL A 24 -9.31 3.92 10.52
N PHE A 25 -8.09 4.15 11.02
CA PHE A 25 -6.91 4.28 10.14
C PHE A 25 -6.62 2.98 9.39
N GLY A 26 -6.79 1.82 10.03
CA GLY A 26 -6.65 0.53 9.39
C GLY A 26 -7.67 0.31 8.26
N ALA A 27 -8.93 0.72 8.48
CA ALA A 27 -9.97 0.65 7.47
C ALA A 27 -9.66 1.57 6.27
N VAL A 28 -9.27 2.82 6.52
CA VAL A 28 -8.87 3.77 5.46
C VAL A 28 -7.67 3.24 4.67
N ALA A 29 -6.65 2.69 5.36
CA ALA A 29 -5.50 2.09 4.72
C ALA A 29 -5.90 0.86 3.87
N GLY A 30 -6.80 0.01 4.37
CA GLY A 30 -7.33 -1.14 3.64
C GLY A 30 -8.06 -0.74 2.36
N ILE A 31 -8.93 0.27 2.42
CA ILE A 31 -9.63 0.81 1.24
C ILE A 31 -8.61 1.38 0.24
N SER A 32 -7.62 2.13 0.72
CA SER A 32 -6.56 2.70 -0.14
C SER A 32 -5.76 1.62 -0.85
N LEU A 33 -5.45 0.50 -0.16
CA LEU A 33 -4.79 -0.67 -0.76
C LEU A 33 -5.65 -1.33 -1.83
N LEU A 34 -6.96 -1.48 -1.60
CA LEU A 34 -7.88 -2.03 -2.58
C LEU A 34 -7.95 -1.17 -3.84
N VAL A 35 -8.08 0.15 -3.69
CA VAL A 35 -8.10 1.10 -4.81
C VAL A 35 -6.77 1.06 -5.58
N GLY A 36 -5.64 1.07 -4.86
CA GLY A 36 -4.31 0.94 -5.47
C GLY A 36 -4.13 -0.40 -6.19
N GLY A 37 -4.61 -1.51 -5.61
CA GLY A 37 -4.59 -2.84 -6.23
C GLY A 37 -5.41 -2.91 -7.52
N ILE A 38 -6.60 -2.30 -7.54
CA ILE A 38 -7.42 -2.18 -8.76
C ILE A 38 -6.68 -1.35 -9.81
N GLY A 39 -5.97 -0.29 -9.40
CA GLY A 39 -5.11 0.49 -10.29
C GLY A 39 -4.03 -0.37 -10.96
N ILE A 40 -3.31 -1.19 -10.19
CA ILE A 40 -2.30 -2.13 -10.71
C ILE A 40 -2.97 -3.10 -11.70
N MET A 41 -4.11 -3.68 -11.34
CA MET A 41 -4.84 -4.61 -12.20
C MET A 41 -5.21 -3.97 -13.54
N ASN A 42 -5.70 -2.73 -13.54
CA ASN A 42 -6.10 -2.02 -14.75
C ASN A 42 -4.90 -1.70 -15.66
N ILE A 43 -3.79 -1.24 -15.09
CA ILE A 43 -2.54 -0.99 -15.83
C ILE A 43 -2.02 -2.27 -16.46
N MET A 44 -2.03 -3.38 -15.72
CA MET A 44 -1.59 -4.68 -16.21
C MET A 44 -2.51 -5.22 -17.31
N LEU A 45 -3.83 -5.04 -17.20
CA LEU A 45 -4.78 -5.42 -18.25
C LEU A 45 -4.54 -4.62 -19.54
N ALA A 46 -4.29 -3.31 -19.44
CA ALA A 46 -3.92 -2.48 -20.56
C ALA A 46 -2.62 -2.97 -21.22
N SER A 47 -1.56 -3.20 -20.42
CA SER A 47 -0.29 -3.74 -20.88
C SER A 47 -0.44 -5.10 -21.59
N VAL A 48 -1.27 -6.00 -21.07
CA VAL A 48 -1.56 -7.30 -21.70
C VAL A 48 -2.26 -7.11 -23.06
N THR A 49 -3.21 -6.18 -23.16
CA THR A 49 -3.89 -5.92 -24.44
C THR A 49 -2.97 -5.31 -25.47
N GLU A 50 -2.11 -4.38 -25.10
CA GLU A 50 -1.10 -3.79 -26.00
C GLU A 50 -0.06 -4.81 -26.49
N ARG A 51 0.31 -5.79 -25.65
CA ARG A 51 1.29 -6.83 -25.96
C ARG A 51 0.68 -8.14 -26.46
N THR A 52 -0.61 -8.15 -26.82
CA THR A 52 -1.33 -9.37 -27.24
C THR A 52 -0.62 -10.10 -28.37
N ARG A 53 -0.18 -9.40 -29.43
CA ARG A 53 0.53 -9.97 -30.57
C ARG A 53 1.88 -10.58 -30.16
N GLU A 54 2.63 -9.92 -29.30
CA GLU A 54 3.92 -10.42 -28.78
C GLU A 54 3.73 -11.71 -27.98
N ILE A 55 2.71 -11.76 -27.11
CA ILE A 55 2.35 -12.95 -26.34
C ILE A 55 1.96 -14.09 -27.29
N GLY A 56 1.18 -13.79 -28.33
CA GLY A 56 0.77 -14.75 -29.36
C GLY A 56 1.96 -15.35 -30.09
N VAL A 57 2.92 -14.53 -30.52
CA VAL A 57 4.16 -14.99 -31.16
C VAL A 57 4.97 -15.91 -30.22
N ARG A 58 5.20 -15.49 -28.99
CA ARG A 58 5.92 -16.32 -27.99
C ARG A 58 5.24 -17.67 -27.78
N ARG A 59 3.91 -17.68 -27.73
CA ARG A 59 3.13 -18.91 -27.58
C ARG A 59 3.22 -19.80 -28.83
N ALA A 60 3.21 -19.23 -30.03
CA ALA A 60 3.32 -19.96 -31.29
C ALA A 60 4.70 -20.65 -31.46
N ILE A 61 5.78 -20.03 -30.96
CA ILE A 61 7.14 -20.58 -30.98
C ILE A 61 7.44 -21.52 -29.79
N GLY A 62 6.42 -21.85 -28.95
CA GLY A 62 6.51 -22.88 -27.92
C GLY A 62 6.57 -22.44 -26.48
N ALA A 63 6.36 -21.15 -26.16
CA ALA A 63 6.26 -20.71 -24.78
C ALA A 63 5.04 -21.34 -24.09
N THR A 64 5.25 -21.94 -22.92
CA THR A 64 4.16 -22.51 -22.11
C THR A 64 3.34 -21.42 -21.42
N ARG A 65 2.09 -21.75 -21.07
CA ARG A 65 1.23 -20.84 -20.26
C ARG A 65 1.90 -20.42 -18.97
N LYS A 66 2.64 -21.34 -18.33
CA LYS A 66 3.38 -21.06 -17.09
C LYS A 66 4.48 -20.01 -17.31
N HIS A 67 5.20 -20.05 -18.43
CA HIS A 67 6.25 -19.06 -18.73
C HIS A 67 5.65 -17.65 -18.83
N ILE A 68 4.54 -17.49 -19.56
CA ILE A 68 3.84 -16.21 -19.68
C ILE A 68 3.31 -15.75 -18.33
N LEU A 69 2.66 -16.64 -17.57
CA LEU A 69 2.15 -16.31 -16.23
C LEU A 69 3.25 -15.80 -15.30
N TRP A 70 4.38 -16.52 -15.21
CA TRP A 70 5.51 -16.14 -14.37
C TRP A 70 6.13 -14.82 -14.79
N GLN A 71 6.24 -14.57 -16.09
CA GLN A 71 6.76 -13.30 -16.60
C GLN A 71 5.94 -12.12 -16.08
N PHE A 72 4.62 -12.15 -16.21
CA PHE A 72 3.75 -11.07 -15.73
C PHE A 72 3.70 -10.99 -14.21
N LEU A 73 3.79 -12.12 -13.48
CA LEU A 73 3.87 -12.10 -12.02
C LEU A 73 5.18 -11.46 -11.52
N VAL A 74 6.31 -11.74 -12.15
CA VAL A 74 7.58 -11.11 -11.82
C VAL A 74 7.51 -9.61 -12.12
N GLU A 75 6.97 -9.20 -13.26
CA GLU A 75 6.80 -7.79 -13.63
C GLU A 75 5.94 -7.05 -12.57
N THR A 76 4.82 -7.65 -12.17
CA THR A 76 3.95 -7.09 -11.12
C THR A 76 4.65 -7.04 -9.76
N SER A 77 5.42 -8.09 -9.43
CA SER A 77 6.17 -8.14 -8.16
C SER A 77 7.20 -7.02 -8.06
N VAL A 78 7.95 -6.78 -9.13
CA VAL A 78 8.95 -5.71 -9.21
C VAL A 78 8.27 -4.34 -9.07
N LEU A 79 7.17 -4.13 -9.81
CA LEU A 79 6.42 -2.89 -9.75
C LEU A 79 5.88 -2.61 -8.34
N SER A 80 5.32 -3.64 -7.70
CA SER A 80 4.78 -3.55 -6.33
C SER A 80 5.88 -3.36 -5.28
N ALA A 81 7.06 -3.98 -5.47
CA ALA A 81 8.20 -3.80 -4.59
C ALA A 81 8.73 -2.36 -4.65
N ILE A 82 8.87 -1.79 -5.86
CA ILE A 82 9.26 -0.38 -6.04
C ILE A 82 8.23 0.54 -5.37
N GLY A 83 6.93 0.33 -5.63
CA GLY A 83 5.85 1.08 -4.98
C GLY A 83 5.89 0.95 -3.46
N GLY A 84 6.14 -0.26 -2.95
CA GLY A 84 6.29 -0.53 -1.51
C GLY A 84 7.47 0.21 -0.88
N ILE A 85 8.64 0.23 -1.54
CA ILE A 85 9.82 1.00 -1.09
C ILE A 85 9.51 2.50 -1.06
N LEU A 86 8.90 3.03 -2.11
CA LEU A 86 8.51 4.44 -2.16
C LEU A 86 7.47 4.78 -1.09
N GLY A 87 6.49 3.90 -0.87
CA GLY A 87 5.48 4.06 0.18
C GLY A 87 6.10 4.08 1.59
N VAL A 88 7.05 3.18 1.87
CA VAL A 88 7.81 3.16 3.14
C VAL A 88 8.63 4.44 3.28
N ALA A 89 9.33 4.87 2.24
CA ALA A 89 10.14 6.09 2.27
C ALA A 89 9.28 7.34 2.55
N LEU A 90 8.13 7.46 1.89
CA LEU A 90 7.17 8.54 2.12
C LEU A 90 6.54 8.46 3.51
N GLY A 91 6.20 7.28 3.99
CA GLY A 91 5.63 7.07 5.33
C GLY A 91 6.60 7.44 6.44
N VAL A 92 7.84 6.96 6.36
CA VAL A 92 8.90 7.28 7.33
C VAL A 92 9.25 8.77 7.24
N GLY A 93 9.47 9.29 6.03
CA GLY A 93 9.79 10.70 5.82
C GLY A 93 8.68 11.62 6.32
N GLY A 94 7.41 11.29 6.02
CA GLY A 94 6.24 12.01 6.52
C GLY A 94 6.13 11.99 8.05
N SER A 95 6.36 10.84 8.67
CA SER A 95 6.36 10.71 10.14
C SER A 95 7.43 11.60 10.79
N LEU A 96 8.65 11.62 10.23
CA LEU A 96 9.73 12.48 10.72
C LEU A 96 9.43 13.97 10.54
N LEU A 97 8.86 14.36 9.39
CA LEU A 97 8.48 15.74 9.12
C LEU A 97 7.38 16.22 10.06
N VAL A 98 6.36 15.39 10.32
CA VAL A 98 5.30 15.70 11.29
C VAL A 98 5.88 15.83 12.69
N GLY A 99 6.74 14.90 13.12
CA GLY A 99 7.40 14.97 14.43
C GLY A 99 8.23 16.25 14.60
N TRP A 100 9.01 16.61 13.58
CA TRP A 100 9.81 17.84 13.57
C TRP A 100 8.95 19.10 13.55
N GLY A 101 7.88 19.12 12.75
CA GLY A 101 6.93 20.23 12.65
C GLY A 101 6.21 20.48 13.96
N VAL A 102 5.66 19.42 14.58
CA VAL A 102 4.94 19.51 15.86
C VAL A 102 5.87 19.97 17.00
N ALA A 103 7.12 19.52 17.01
CA ALA A 103 8.10 19.99 18.00
C ALA A 103 8.40 21.51 17.92
N LYS A 104 8.15 22.14 16.76
CA LYS A 104 8.34 23.60 16.57
C LYS A 104 7.08 24.43 16.81
N LEU A 105 5.88 23.81 16.84
CA LEU A 105 4.61 24.51 17.00
C LEU A 105 4.52 25.36 18.28
N PRO A 106 4.99 24.90 19.48
CA PRO A 106 4.96 25.73 20.68
C PRO A 106 5.75 27.02 20.57
N ASN A 107 6.76 27.07 19.73
CA ASN A 107 7.62 28.24 19.51
C ASN A 107 7.13 29.14 18.36
N ALA A 108 6.01 28.82 17.73
CA ALA A 108 5.46 29.62 16.64
C ALA A 108 4.75 30.86 17.18
N PRO A 109 5.04 32.09 16.67
CA PRO A 109 4.57 33.35 17.24
C PRO A 109 3.06 33.55 17.17
N VAL A 110 2.35 32.83 16.30
CA VAL A 110 0.90 32.99 16.08
C VAL A 110 0.09 31.81 16.62
N ILE A 111 0.63 30.61 16.58
CA ILE A 111 -0.11 29.35 16.85
C ILE A 111 0.36 28.69 18.15
N GLY A 112 1.54 29.06 18.66
CA GLY A 112 2.15 28.43 19.84
C GLY A 112 1.30 28.53 21.12
N SER A 113 0.48 29.60 21.27
CA SER A 113 -0.43 29.76 22.42
C SER A 113 -1.60 28.76 22.43
N TRP A 114 -1.90 28.11 21.33
CA TRP A 114 -2.99 27.13 21.18
C TRP A 114 -2.56 25.70 21.48
N PHE A 115 -1.25 25.45 21.54
CA PHE A 115 -0.69 24.12 21.78
C PHE A 115 -0.02 24.07 23.16
N PRO A 116 -0.25 23.00 23.95
CA PRO A 116 0.49 22.77 25.19
C PRO A 116 1.99 22.71 24.91
N SER A 117 2.80 23.25 25.81
CA SER A 117 4.27 23.29 25.69
C SER A 117 4.93 21.90 25.63
N ASP A 118 4.20 20.84 26.00
CA ASP A 118 4.71 19.48 26.13
C ASP A 118 4.11 18.50 25.10
N VAL A 119 3.70 19.00 23.91
CA VAL A 119 3.22 18.10 22.85
C VAL A 119 4.41 17.32 22.26
N ASN A 120 4.71 16.19 22.90
CA ASN A 120 5.67 15.23 22.38
C ASN A 120 4.90 14.07 21.74
N LEU A 121 4.77 14.08 20.42
CA LEU A 121 4.22 12.95 19.69
C LEU A 121 5.32 11.88 19.55
N PRO A 122 5.18 10.72 20.21
CA PRO A 122 6.15 9.65 20.06
C PRO A 122 6.00 9.03 18.66
N THR A 123 6.68 9.62 17.68
CA THR A 123 6.72 9.10 16.31
C THR A 123 7.76 7.97 16.20
N HIS A 124 7.50 6.87 16.88
CA HIS A 124 8.38 5.70 16.81
C HIS A 124 8.01 4.83 15.61
N VAL A 125 8.80 4.94 14.55
CA VAL A 125 8.71 4.00 13.42
C VAL A 125 9.44 2.72 13.82
N THR A 126 8.69 1.64 13.96
CA THR A 126 9.24 0.32 14.32
C THR A 126 9.68 -0.42 13.05
N VAL A 127 10.80 -1.14 13.09
CA VAL A 127 11.27 -1.99 11.98
C VAL A 127 10.18 -2.97 11.54
N TRP A 128 9.43 -3.51 12.49
CA TRP A 128 8.31 -4.41 12.23
C TRP A 128 7.22 -3.76 11.37
N SER A 129 6.87 -2.50 11.61
CA SER A 129 5.87 -1.79 10.80
C SER A 129 6.33 -1.55 9.36
N ILE A 130 7.63 -1.33 9.16
CA ILE A 130 8.24 -1.19 7.84
C ILE A 130 8.15 -2.52 7.07
N LEU A 131 8.55 -3.62 7.70
CA LEU A 131 8.49 -4.94 7.08
C LEU A 131 7.06 -5.36 6.75
N LEU A 132 6.14 -5.12 7.67
CA LEU A 132 4.72 -5.44 7.48
C LEU A 132 4.11 -4.64 6.34
N SER A 133 4.33 -3.32 6.30
CA SER A 133 3.79 -2.47 5.23
C SER A 133 4.35 -2.84 3.86
N PHE A 134 5.64 -3.13 3.76
CA PHE A 134 6.27 -3.62 2.54
C PHE A 134 5.70 -4.96 2.09
N ALA A 135 5.55 -5.92 3.02
CA ALA A 135 4.98 -7.23 2.74
C ALA A 135 3.52 -7.11 2.25
N VAL A 136 2.70 -6.31 2.94
CA VAL A 136 1.29 -6.09 2.55
C VAL A 136 1.20 -5.44 1.17
N ALA A 137 2.01 -4.42 0.87
CA ALA A 137 2.05 -3.78 -0.44
C ALA A 137 2.41 -4.78 -1.55
N THR A 138 3.43 -5.61 -1.34
CA THR A 138 3.87 -6.62 -2.31
C THR A 138 2.81 -7.70 -2.51
N ILE A 139 2.21 -8.21 -1.44
CA ILE A 139 1.13 -9.20 -1.51
C ILE A 139 -0.08 -8.63 -2.25
N THR A 140 -0.47 -7.40 -1.98
CA THR A 140 -1.57 -6.73 -2.68
C THR A 140 -1.31 -6.67 -4.18
N GLY A 141 -0.12 -6.25 -4.59
CA GLY A 141 0.25 -6.22 -6.00
C GLY A 141 0.21 -7.59 -6.65
N LEU A 142 0.71 -8.64 -5.98
CA LEU A 142 0.64 -10.02 -6.47
C LEU A 142 -0.80 -10.51 -6.63
N VAL A 143 -1.67 -10.26 -5.66
CA VAL A 143 -3.09 -10.67 -5.69
C VAL A 143 -3.80 -10.02 -6.87
N PHE A 144 -3.67 -8.70 -7.03
CA PHE A 144 -4.31 -7.97 -8.11
C PHE A 144 -3.64 -8.19 -9.48
N GLY A 145 -2.34 -8.52 -9.51
CA GLY A 145 -1.60 -8.88 -10.72
C GLY A 145 -1.88 -10.30 -11.22
N LEU A 146 -2.39 -11.20 -10.37
CA LEU A 146 -2.65 -12.58 -10.73
C LEU A 146 -3.73 -12.73 -11.81
N TYR A 147 -4.79 -11.92 -11.74
CA TYR A 147 -5.87 -11.96 -12.72
C TYR A 147 -5.40 -11.57 -14.13
N PRO A 148 -4.74 -10.40 -14.37
CA PRO A 148 -4.22 -10.06 -15.69
C PRO A 148 -3.13 -11.03 -16.18
N ALA A 149 -2.26 -11.52 -15.30
CA ALA A 149 -1.25 -12.50 -15.65
C ALA A 149 -1.88 -13.83 -16.15
N ARG A 150 -2.94 -14.30 -15.50
CA ARG A 150 -3.72 -15.44 -15.97
C ARG A 150 -4.38 -15.17 -17.32
N LYS A 151 -4.99 -14.02 -17.49
CA LYS A 151 -5.63 -13.63 -18.76
C LYS A 151 -4.63 -13.61 -19.91
N ALA A 152 -3.42 -13.06 -19.67
CA ALA A 152 -2.32 -13.08 -20.64
C ALA A 152 -1.90 -14.52 -21.01
N SER A 153 -1.76 -15.40 -20.01
CA SER A 153 -1.31 -16.78 -20.22
C SER A 153 -2.32 -17.67 -20.97
N MET A 154 -3.60 -17.29 -20.96
CA MET A 154 -4.70 -18.04 -21.62
C MET A 154 -5.00 -17.55 -23.04
N GLN A 155 -4.33 -16.52 -23.54
CA GLN A 155 -4.55 -16.02 -24.90
C GLN A 155 -4.28 -17.10 -25.94
N ASP A 156 -5.17 -17.21 -26.93
CA ASP A 156 -5.01 -18.12 -28.05
C ASP A 156 -4.04 -17.49 -29.08
N PRO A 157 -2.94 -18.18 -29.43
CA PRO A 157 -1.97 -17.66 -30.39
C PRO A 157 -2.59 -17.35 -31.76
N ILE A 158 -3.60 -18.11 -32.20
CA ILE A 158 -4.26 -17.92 -33.50
C ILE A 158 -5.04 -16.60 -33.49
N VAL A 159 -5.79 -16.35 -32.44
CA VAL A 159 -6.59 -15.12 -32.29
C VAL A 159 -5.68 -13.90 -32.09
N ALA A 160 -4.61 -14.06 -31.30
CA ALA A 160 -3.65 -12.99 -31.03
C ALA A 160 -2.89 -12.52 -32.28
N LEU A 161 -2.65 -13.41 -33.24
CA LEU A 161 -1.97 -13.09 -34.52
C LEU A 161 -2.94 -12.56 -35.60
N ARG A 162 -4.23 -12.74 -35.44
CA ARG A 162 -5.27 -12.30 -36.40
C ARG A 162 -5.81 -10.90 -36.09
N HIS A 163 -5.43 -10.35 -34.95
CA HIS A 163 -5.88 -9.01 -34.52
C HIS A 163 -4.96 -7.96 -35.18
N ASP A 164 -5.48 -7.32 -36.23
CA ASP A 164 -4.99 -6.08 -36.82
C ASP A 164 -5.51 -4.88 -36.07
#